data_a838eae2fab21979006aa02cf1fbd489
#
_entry.id   a838eae2fab21979006aa02cf1fbd489
#
_cell.length_a   1.000
_cell.length_b   1.000
_cell.length_c   1.000
_cell.angle_alpha   90.00
_cell.angle_beta   90.00
_cell.angle_gamma   90.00
#
_symmetry.space_group_name_H-M   'P 1'
#
loop_
_entity.id
_entity.type
_entity.pdbx_description
1 polymer ?
#
loop_
_entity_poly.entity_id
_entity_poly.type
_entity_poly.pdbx_seq_one_letter_code
_entity_poly.pdbx_strand_id
1 'polypeptide(L)'
;QYFVLNLPRHMETPIRQSDGIVVITGGQQRLDAGLTLLATGTASKLLISGVGAGLSKVILANDLQLDQTQRDLLICCAELEFAARDTRGNARAARHWAETNKLASLYLVTANYHMPRAKLAFNREMPHIDLYYWPVSPDDLHIDSWWKDPELVRLLVREYAKFLAEIIRL
;
A
#
# COMPACT_ATOMS: atom_id res chain seq x y z
N GLN A 1 23.27 2.64 -2.67
CA GLN A 1 23.12 1.67 -3.79
C GLN A 1 22.48 0.36 -3.34
N TYR A 2 22.90 -0.26 -2.22
CA TYR A 2 22.35 -1.52 -1.69
C TYR A 2 20.82 -1.47 -1.49
N PHE A 3 20.28 -0.40 -0.92
CA PHE A 3 18.83 -0.23 -0.70
C PHE A 3 18.04 -0.31 -2.02
N VAL A 4 18.50 0.41 -3.05
CA VAL A 4 17.80 0.46 -4.35
C VAL A 4 17.84 -0.88 -5.08
N LEU A 5 18.97 -1.59 -5.00
CA LEU A 5 19.13 -2.92 -5.62
C LEU A 5 18.23 -3.99 -4.97
N ASN A 6 17.86 -3.80 -3.70
CA ASN A 6 17.01 -4.73 -2.95
C ASN A 6 15.54 -4.26 -2.84
N LEU A 7 15.12 -3.24 -3.59
CA LEU A 7 13.72 -2.88 -3.66
C LEU A 7 12.93 -4.04 -4.29
N PRO A 8 11.78 -4.41 -3.70
CA PRO A 8 10.94 -5.45 -4.28
C PRO A 8 10.39 -4.97 -5.62
N ARG A 9 10.68 -5.71 -6.69
CA ARG A 9 10.28 -5.37 -8.06
C ARG A 9 9.16 -6.25 -8.58
N HIS A 10 8.94 -7.37 -7.93
CA HIS A 10 7.97 -8.37 -8.35
C HIS A 10 7.01 -8.70 -7.21
N MET A 11 5.78 -8.99 -7.59
CA MET A 11 4.76 -9.52 -6.70
C MET A 11 5.14 -10.93 -6.25
N GLU A 12 4.69 -11.30 -5.07
CA GLU A 12 4.79 -12.69 -4.63
C GLU A 12 3.93 -13.59 -5.53
N THR A 13 4.55 -14.57 -6.15
CA THR A 13 3.85 -15.55 -7.00
C THR A 13 4.01 -16.94 -6.42
N PRO A 14 2.96 -17.80 -6.46
CA PRO A 14 1.61 -17.54 -6.98
C PRO A 14 0.80 -16.59 -6.11
N ILE A 15 -0.18 -15.88 -6.71
CA ILE A 15 -1.13 -15.04 -5.98
C ILE A 15 -1.94 -15.94 -5.05
N ARG A 16 -1.98 -15.60 -3.75
CA ARG A 16 -2.70 -16.34 -2.73
C ARG A 16 -4.04 -15.67 -2.44
N GLN A 17 -5.01 -16.46 -2.01
CA GLN A 17 -6.23 -15.91 -1.42
C GLN A 17 -5.88 -15.22 -0.10
N SER A 18 -6.52 -14.09 0.17
CA SER A 18 -6.41 -13.38 1.45
C SER A 18 -7.79 -12.87 1.89
N ASP A 19 -7.92 -12.50 3.15
CA ASP A 19 -9.19 -11.99 3.67
C ASP A 19 -9.42 -10.53 3.29
N GLY A 20 -8.34 -9.76 3.17
CA GLY A 20 -8.42 -8.33 2.85
C GLY A 20 -7.21 -7.77 2.12
N ILE A 21 -7.37 -6.56 1.64
CA ILE A 21 -6.34 -5.78 0.96
C ILE A 21 -6.20 -4.44 1.70
N VAL A 22 -4.98 -3.99 1.95
CA VAL A 22 -4.68 -2.65 2.47
C VAL A 22 -3.87 -1.90 1.44
N VAL A 23 -4.40 -0.79 0.95
CA VAL A 23 -3.69 0.16 0.08
C VAL A 23 -3.24 1.35 0.91
N ILE A 24 -1.94 1.61 0.96
CA ILE A 24 -1.41 2.86 1.53
C ILE A 24 -1.46 3.94 0.45
N THR A 25 -2.20 5.04 0.71
CA THR A 25 -2.37 6.14 -0.24
C THR A 25 -1.05 6.80 -0.68
N GLY A 26 -1.11 7.56 -1.78
CA GLY A 26 0.02 8.34 -2.30
C GLY A 26 0.35 8.09 -3.78
N GLY A 27 -0.61 7.59 -4.56
CA GLY A 27 -0.51 7.43 -6.01
C GLY A 27 -1.64 6.58 -6.57
N GLN A 28 -2.11 6.93 -7.75
CA GLN A 28 -3.23 6.27 -8.45
C GLN A 28 -2.96 4.78 -8.65
N GLN A 29 -1.78 4.43 -9.15
CA GLN A 29 -1.40 3.05 -9.48
C GLN A 29 -1.52 2.06 -8.31
N ARG A 30 -1.39 2.54 -7.06
CA ARG A 30 -1.58 1.69 -5.87
C ARG A 30 -3.04 1.34 -5.68
N LEU A 31 -3.94 2.30 -5.90
CA LEU A 31 -5.37 2.04 -5.81
C LEU A 31 -5.83 1.13 -6.95
N ASP A 32 -5.36 1.37 -8.18
CA ASP A 32 -5.65 0.50 -9.33
C ASP A 32 -5.21 -0.94 -9.06
N ALA A 33 -4.02 -1.13 -8.49
CA ALA A 33 -3.53 -2.45 -8.08
C ALA A 33 -4.42 -3.10 -7.00
N GLY A 34 -4.84 -2.33 -6.00
CA GLY A 34 -5.75 -2.80 -4.95
C GLY A 34 -7.12 -3.19 -5.49
N LEU A 35 -7.69 -2.37 -6.38
CA LEU A 35 -8.97 -2.67 -7.04
C LEU A 35 -8.86 -3.86 -8.01
N THR A 36 -7.72 -4.02 -8.69
CA THR A 36 -7.45 -5.20 -9.53
C THR A 36 -7.43 -6.48 -8.70
N LEU A 37 -6.74 -6.48 -7.56
CA LEU A 37 -6.73 -7.62 -6.63
C LEU A 37 -8.15 -7.93 -6.12
N LEU A 38 -8.93 -6.91 -5.83
CA LEU A 38 -10.31 -7.07 -5.40
C LEU A 38 -11.18 -7.66 -6.54
N ALA A 39 -11.01 -7.15 -7.78
CA ALA A 39 -11.76 -7.60 -8.97
C ALA A 39 -11.47 -9.06 -9.34
N THR A 40 -10.25 -9.53 -9.11
CA THR A 40 -9.86 -10.93 -9.35
C THR A 40 -10.38 -11.88 -8.26
N GLY A 41 -11.06 -11.37 -7.24
CA GLY A 41 -11.55 -12.17 -6.11
C GLY A 41 -10.44 -12.64 -5.16
N THR A 42 -9.25 -12.05 -5.24
CA THR A 42 -8.13 -12.36 -4.34
C THR A 42 -8.46 -12.08 -2.88
N ALA A 43 -9.32 -11.08 -2.64
CA ALA A 43 -9.91 -10.78 -1.34
C ALA A 43 -11.29 -10.17 -1.51
N SER A 44 -12.07 -10.10 -0.42
CA SER A 44 -13.44 -9.55 -0.44
C SER A 44 -13.56 -8.14 0.12
N LYS A 45 -12.51 -7.61 0.76
CA LYS A 45 -12.51 -6.32 1.45
C LYS A 45 -11.24 -5.54 1.14
N LEU A 46 -11.40 -4.21 1.06
CA LEU A 46 -10.30 -3.27 0.78
C LEU A 46 -10.30 -2.14 1.81
N LEU A 47 -9.16 -1.88 2.42
CA LEU A 47 -8.91 -0.67 3.20
C LEU A 47 -8.00 0.26 2.42
N ILE A 48 -8.42 1.52 2.24
CA ILE A 48 -7.59 2.59 1.69
C ILE A 48 -7.18 3.48 2.85
N SER A 49 -5.92 3.37 3.28
CA SER A 49 -5.40 4.01 4.49
C SER A 49 -4.60 5.26 4.21
N GLY A 50 -4.77 6.30 5.05
CA GLY A 50 -4.11 7.59 4.93
C GLY A 50 -4.77 8.52 3.92
N VAL A 51 -6.07 8.43 3.77
CA VAL A 51 -6.85 9.26 2.85
C VAL A 51 -6.93 10.70 3.36
N GLY A 52 -6.82 11.68 2.46
CA GLY A 52 -6.96 13.11 2.80
C GLY A 52 -8.36 13.44 3.35
N ALA A 53 -8.40 14.38 4.31
CA ALA A 53 -9.67 14.83 4.88
C ALA A 53 -10.60 15.41 3.79
N GLY A 54 -11.89 15.07 3.87
CA GLY A 54 -12.91 15.53 2.91
C GLY A 54 -13.02 14.70 1.62
N LEU A 55 -12.14 13.71 1.40
CA LEU A 55 -12.26 12.81 0.27
C LEU A 55 -13.38 11.79 0.53
N SER A 56 -14.23 11.56 -0.48
CA SER A 56 -15.25 10.51 -0.46
C SER A 56 -14.95 9.46 -1.53
N LYS A 57 -15.57 8.29 -1.44
CA LYS A 57 -15.45 7.27 -2.50
C LYS A 57 -15.86 7.79 -3.87
N VAL A 58 -16.90 8.65 -3.92
CA VAL A 58 -17.39 9.23 -5.17
C VAL A 58 -16.37 10.21 -5.75
N ILE A 59 -15.80 11.09 -4.93
CA ILE A 59 -14.75 12.02 -5.36
C ILE A 59 -13.55 11.22 -5.86
N LEU A 60 -13.10 10.24 -5.07
CA LEU A 60 -11.97 9.37 -5.43
C LEU A 60 -12.20 8.65 -6.76
N ALA A 61 -13.41 8.11 -6.99
CA ALA A 61 -13.78 7.44 -8.23
C ALA A 61 -13.74 8.38 -9.44
N ASN A 62 -14.15 9.64 -9.25
CA ASN A 62 -14.14 10.65 -10.31
C ASN A 62 -12.72 11.14 -10.62
N ASP A 63 -11.94 11.47 -9.59
CA ASP A 63 -10.57 11.96 -9.73
C ASP A 63 -9.66 10.94 -10.44
N LEU A 64 -9.88 9.66 -10.17
CA LEU A 64 -9.13 8.55 -10.77
C LEU A 64 -9.74 8.02 -12.05
N GLN A 65 -10.86 8.58 -12.51
CA GLN A 65 -11.55 8.17 -13.74
C GLN A 65 -11.85 6.67 -13.79
N LEU A 66 -12.24 6.09 -12.62
CA LEU A 66 -12.51 4.66 -12.52
C LEU A 66 -13.65 4.24 -13.46
N ASP A 67 -13.53 3.06 -14.05
CA ASP A 67 -14.62 2.44 -14.81
C ASP A 67 -15.77 2.00 -13.88
N GLN A 68 -16.89 1.55 -14.45
CA GLN A 68 -18.07 1.20 -13.65
C GLN A 68 -17.80 0.04 -12.70
N THR A 69 -17.06 -0.99 -13.13
CA THR A 69 -16.72 -2.14 -12.30
C THR A 69 -15.86 -1.73 -11.10
N GLN A 70 -14.83 -0.91 -11.33
CA GLN A 70 -13.98 -0.37 -10.28
C GLN A 70 -14.75 0.52 -9.30
N ARG A 71 -15.71 1.33 -9.82
CA ARG A 71 -16.60 2.15 -8.98
C ARG A 71 -17.46 1.29 -8.06
N ASP A 72 -18.08 0.27 -8.61
CA ASP A 72 -18.94 -0.65 -7.84
C ASP A 72 -18.14 -1.35 -6.75
N LEU A 73 -16.93 -1.83 -7.05
CA LEU A 73 -16.01 -2.42 -6.09
C LEU A 73 -15.56 -1.42 -5.01
N LEU A 74 -15.25 -0.20 -5.37
CA LEU A 74 -14.88 0.85 -4.43
C LEU A 74 -16.05 1.19 -3.48
N ILE A 75 -17.28 1.23 -4.00
CA ILE A 75 -18.46 1.57 -3.21
C ILE A 75 -18.85 0.42 -2.27
N CYS A 76 -18.95 -0.82 -2.78
CA CYS A 76 -19.42 -1.96 -1.99
C CYS A 76 -18.42 -2.39 -0.92
N CYS A 77 -17.15 -2.43 -1.28
CA CYS A 77 -16.22 -3.34 -0.64
C CYS A 77 -14.97 -2.63 -0.09
N ALA A 78 -14.81 -1.34 -0.33
CA ALA A 78 -13.71 -0.54 0.22
C ALA A 78 -14.15 0.31 1.42
N GLU A 79 -13.23 0.46 2.37
CA GLU A 79 -13.32 1.41 3.48
C GLU A 79 -12.23 2.47 3.35
N LEU A 80 -12.54 3.74 3.71
CA LEU A 80 -11.59 4.84 3.70
C LEU A 80 -11.16 5.16 5.13
N GLU A 81 -9.85 5.23 5.36
CA GLU A 81 -9.29 5.57 6.66
C GLU A 81 -8.57 6.93 6.57
N PHE A 82 -8.91 7.86 7.48
CA PHE A 82 -8.53 9.27 7.42
C PHE A 82 -7.58 9.72 8.53
N ALA A 83 -7.37 8.92 9.57
CA ALA A 83 -6.63 9.33 10.76
C ALA A 83 -5.12 9.14 10.62
N ALA A 84 -4.68 8.19 9.81
CA ALA A 84 -3.28 7.87 9.63
C ALA A 84 -2.52 9.04 8.97
N ARG A 85 -1.38 9.43 9.58
CA ARG A 85 -0.51 10.52 9.09
C ARG A 85 0.87 10.02 8.70
N ASP A 86 1.19 8.79 9.04
CA ASP A 86 2.47 8.15 8.79
C ASP A 86 2.30 6.63 8.63
N THR A 87 3.39 5.93 8.31
CA THR A 87 3.37 4.49 8.05
C THR A 87 2.92 3.67 9.26
N ARG A 88 3.27 4.11 10.48
CA ARG A 88 2.81 3.44 11.71
C ARG A 88 1.33 3.67 11.95
N GLY A 89 0.85 4.88 11.66
CA GLY A 89 -0.58 5.18 11.67
C GLY A 89 -1.35 4.26 10.74
N ASN A 90 -0.86 4.09 9.50
CA ASN A 90 -1.44 3.15 8.54
C ASN A 90 -1.45 1.70 9.08
N ALA A 91 -0.33 1.26 9.69
CA ALA A 91 -0.25 -0.09 10.24
C ALA A 91 -1.22 -0.30 11.42
N ARG A 92 -1.34 0.69 12.34
CA ARG A 92 -2.32 0.63 13.45
C ARG A 92 -3.76 0.63 12.95
N ALA A 93 -4.06 1.47 11.96
CA ALA A 93 -5.40 1.52 11.36
C ALA A 93 -5.75 0.19 10.68
N ALA A 94 -4.81 -0.38 9.93
CA ALA A 94 -4.96 -1.69 9.30
C ALA A 94 -5.16 -2.81 10.33
N ARG A 95 -4.42 -2.80 11.44
CA ARG A 95 -4.62 -3.73 12.55
C ARG A 95 -6.03 -3.64 13.11
N HIS A 96 -6.46 -2.44 13.47
CA HIS A 96 -7.81 -2.24 14.02
C HIS A 96 -8.90 -2.71 13.04
N TRP A 97 -8.73 -2.39 11.76
CA TRP A 97 -9.64 -2.84 10.71
C TRP A 97 -9.65 -4.37 10.56
N ALA A 98 -8.49 -5.01 10.58
CA ALA A 98 -8.38 -6.45 10.51
C ALA A 98 -9.04 -7.14 11.71
N GLU A 99 -8.78 -6.65 12.93
CA GLU A 99 -9.40 -7.16 14.16
C GLU A 99 -10.94 -7.02 14.13
N THR A 100 -11.43 -5.84 13.73
CA THR A 100 -12.89 -5.55 13.63
C THR A 100 -13.57 -6.46 12.61
N ASN A 101 -12.91 -6.73 11.50
CA ASN A 101 -13.43 -7.58 10.43
C ASN A 101 -13.04 -9.05 10.56
N LYS A 102 -12.30 -9.44 11.61
CA LYS A 102 -11.83 -10.81 11.88
C LYS A 102 -11.01 -11.39 10.71
N LEU A 103 -10.12 -10.58 10.15
CA LEU A 103 -9.25 -10.96 9.03
C LEU A 103 -7.96 -11.58 9.57
N ALA A 104 -7.53 -12.70 9.01
CA ALA A 104 -6.31 -13.40 9.37
C ALA A 104 -5.17 -13.19 8.37
N SER A 105 -5.50 -12.71 7.16
CA SER A 105 -4.53 -12.49 6.08
C SER A 105 -4.82 -11.22 5.31
N LEU A 106 -3.75 -10.49 4.92
CA LEU A 106 -3.87 -9.22 4.22
C LEU A 106 -2.83 -9.08 3.10
N TYR A 107 -3.24 -8.55 1.96
CA TYR A 107 -2.31 -7.95 1.00
C TYR A 107 -1.99 -6.52 1.40
N LEU A 108 -0.71 -6.18 1.46
CA LEU A 108 -0.21 -4.82 1.63
C LEU A 108 0.25 -4.28 0.27
N VAL A 109 -0.49 -3.30 -0.24
CA VAL A 109 -0.23 -2.65 -1.54
C VAL A 109 0.37 -1.27 -1.30
N THR A 110 1.58 -1.04 -1.78
CA THR A 110 2.24 0.26 -1.73
C THR A 110 3.37 0.33 -2.76
N ALA A 111 3.97 1.54 -2.94
CA ALA A 111 5.09 1.68 -3.85
C ALA A 111 6.30 0.83 -3.42
N ASN A 112 7.02 0.31 -4.40
CA ASN A 112 8.19 -0.53 -4.19
C ASN A 112 9.26 0.14 -3.30
N TYR A 113 9.53 1.44 -3.48
CA TYR A 113 10.47 2.21 -2.65
C TYR A 113 9.98 2.43 -1.21
N HIS A 114 8.66 2.38 -0.98
CA HIS A 114 8.04 2.50 0.34
C HIS A 114 7.90 1.13 1.05
N MET A 115 7.82 0.04 0.29
CA MET A 115 7.54 -1.30 0.79
C MET A 115 8.48 -1.76 1.92
N PRO A 116 9.81 -1.54 1.90
CA PRO A 116 10.68 -1.96 2.99
C PRO A 116 10.27 -1.38 4.34
N ARG A 117 9.92 -0.09 4.39
CA ARG A 117 9.49 0.59 5.61
C ARG A 117 8.09 0.16 6.04
N ALA A 118 7.18 0.03 5.10
CA ALA A 118 5.82 -0.44 5.36
C ALA A 118 5.82 -1.86 5.93
N LYS A 119 6.62 -2.77 5.36
CA LYS A 119 6.79 -4.15 5.84
C LYS A 119 7.23 -4.19 7.31
N LEU A 120 8.21 -3.39 7.71
CA LEU A 120 8.65 -3.33 9.11
C LEU A 120 7.52 -2.87 10.04
N ALA A 121 6.84 -1.78 9.70
CA ALA A 121 5.77 -1.23 10.53
C ALA A 121 4.59 -2.20 10.65
N PHE A 122 4.16 -2.81 9.55
CA PHE A 122 3.02 -3.73 9.53
C PHE A 122 3.31 -5.04 10.25
N ASN A 123 4.48 -5.66 10.04
CA ASN A 123 4.85 -6.88 10.77
C ASN A 123 4.93 -6.66 12.29
N ARG A 124 5.31 -5.46 12.75
CA ARG A 124 5.32 -5.13 14.18
C ARG A 124 3.94 -4.97 14.77
N GLU A 125 3.07 -4.27 14.05
CA GLU A 125 1.71 -4.01 14.54
C GLU A 125 0.82 -5.26 14.45
N MET A 126 1.10 -6.16 13.50
CA MET A 126 0.25 -7.32 13.18
C MET A 126 1.07 -8.63 13.08
N PRO A 127 1.78 -9.05 14.16
CA PRO A 127 2.64 -10.25 14.11
C PRO A 127 1.85 -11.57 13.93
N HIS A 128 0.53 -11.54 14.10
CA HIS A 128 -0.35 -12.70 14.01
C HIS A 128 -1.19 -12.74 12.73
N ILE A 129 -1.00 -11.76 11.81
CA ILE A 129 -1.70 -11.70 10.54
C ILE A 129 -0.72 -12.08 9.43
N ASP A 130 -1.14 -12.96 8.54
CA ASP A 130 -0.36 -13.31 7.36
C ASP A 130 -0.34 -12.13 6.39
N LEU A 131 0.83 -11.55 6.18
CA LEU A 131 1.01 -10.39 5.31
C LEU A 131 1.65 -10.82 3.99
N TYR A 132 0.93 -10.56 2.90
CA TYR A 132 1.41 -10.70 1.53
C TYR A 132 1.73 -9.31 0.96
N TYR A 133 2.77 -9.20 0.15
CA TYR A 133 3.28 -7.92 -0.30
C TYR A 133 3.08 -7.73 -1.79
N TRP A 134 2.46 -6.60 -2.15
CA TRP A 134 2.23 -6.21 -3.53
C TRP A 134 2.90 -4.86 -3.81
N PRO A 135 4.19 -4.88 -4.18
CA PRO A 135 4.93 -3.67 -4.53
C PRO A 135 4.46 -3.15 -5.88
N VAL A 136 4.12 -1.87 -5.92
CA VAL A 136 3.77 -1.15 -7.15
C VAL A 136 4.97 -0.31 -7.57
N SER A 137 5.42 -0.52 -8.80
CA SER A 137 6.46 0.32 -9.41
C SER A 137 5.79 1.45 -10.17
N PRO A 138 5.92 2.72 -9.77
CA PRO A 138 5.38 3.82 -10.54
C PRO A 138 6.04 3.89 -11.92
N ASP A 139 5.24 4.04 -12.99
CA ASP A 139 5.70 3.99 -14.38
C ASP A 139 6.62 5.15 -14.75
N ASP A 140 6.45 6.29 -14.08
CA ASP A 140 7.23 7.50 -14.23
C ASP A 140 8.61 7.45 -13.54
N LEU A 141 8.84 6.42 -12.69
CA LEU A 141 10.09 6.31 -11.94
C LEU A 141 11.03 5.26 -12.55
N HIS A 142 12.03 5.75 -13.29
CA HIS A 142 13.06 4.90 -13.88
C HIS A 142 14.12 4.46 -12.84
N ILE A 143 13.72 3.52 -11.97
CA ILE A 143 14.58 3.06 -10.85
C ILE A 143 15.92 2.48 -11.34
N ASP A 144 15.98 1.92 -12.54
CA ASP A 144 17.22 1.37 -13.11
C ASP A 144 18.25 2.45 -13.50
N SER A 145 17.83 3.69 -13.63
CA SER A 145 18.70 4.83 -13.88
C SER A 145 18.51 5.96 -12.84
N TRP A 146 18.10 5.60 -11.63
CA TRP A 146 17.72 6.52 -10.55
C TRP A 146 18.74 7.64 -10.27
N TRP A 147 20.04 7.37 -10.47
CA TRP A 147 21.12 8.34 -10.23
C TRP A 147 21.16 9.49 -11.25
N LYS A 148 20.43 9.36 -12.36
CA LYS A 148 20.32 10.40 -13.41
C LYS A 148 19.20 11.39 -13.12
N ASP A 149 18.31 11.08 -12.19
CA ASP A 149 17.16 11.92 -11.82
C ASP A 149 17.34 12.44 -10.38
N PRO A 150 17.65 13.74 -10.19
CA PRO A 150 17.84 14.33 -8.86
C PRO A 150 16.60 14.23 -7.95
N GLU A 151 15.39 14.25 -8.51
CA GLU A 151 14.15 14.13 -7.72
C GLU A 151 13.99 12.71 -7.21
N LEU A 152 14.24 11.73 -8.07
CA LEU A 152 14.22 10.31 -7.68
C LEU A 152 15.32 9.99 -6.67
N VAL A 153 16.53 10.55 -6.83
CA VAL A 153 17.60 10.44 -5.82
C VAL A 153 17.10 10.95 -4.47
N ARG A 154 16.51 12.15 -4.45
CA ARG A 154 16.00 12.76 -3.20
C ARG A 154 14.88 11.91 -2.56
N LEU A 155 13.97 11.40 -3.37
CA LEU A 155 12.90 10.48 -2.92
C LEU A 155 13.50 9.23 -2.25
N LEU A 156 14.40 8.54 -2.94
CA LEU A 156 15.00 7.29 -2.46
C LEU A 156 15.85 7.51 -1.20
N VAL A 157 16.61 8.59 -1.12
CA VAL A 157 17.38 8.95 0.08
C VAL A 157 16.45 9.22 1.26
N ARG A 158 15.36 9.96 1.05
CA ARG A 158 14.36 10.20 2.12
C ARG A 158 13.70 8.91 2.60
N GLU A 159 13.30 8.03 1.69
CA GLU A 159 12.68 6.75 2.08
C GLU A 159 13.69 5.83 2.78
N TYR A 160 14.94 5.81 2.34
CA TYR A 160 16.01 5.07 3.02
C TYR A 160 16.26 5.60 4.45
N ALA A 161 16.35 6.91 4.63
CA ALA A 161 16.50 7.51 5.97
C ALA A 161 15.33 7.17 6.89
N LYS A 162 14.09 7.21 6.39
CA LYS A 162 12.89 6.81 7.15
C LYS A 162 12.89 5.31 7.47
N PHE A 163 13.36 4.47 6.54
CA PHE A 163 13.50 3.03 6.75
C PHE A 163 14.51 2.74 7.87
N LEU A 164 15.68 3.39 7.86
CA LEU A 164 16.66 3.26 8.95
C LEU A 164 16.10 3.74 10.29
N ALA A 165 15.39 4.87 10.30
CA ALA A 165 14.72 5.35 11.51
C ALA A 165 13.66 4.35 12.02
N GLU A 166 12.98 3.63 11.13
CA GLU A 166 12.04 2.58 11.51
C GLU A 166 12.74 1.35 12.12
N ILE A 167 13.93 1.00 11.64
CA ILE A 167 14.76 -0.06 12.24
C ILE A 167 15.23 0.31 13.65
N ILE A 168 15.77 1.52 13.83
CA ILE A 168 16.39 1.96 15.10
C ILE A 168 15.35 2.14 16.23
N ARG A 169 14.10 2.38 15.88
CA ARG A 169 13.00 2.50 16.86
C ARG A 169 12.48 1.15 17.38
N LEU A 170 13.32 0.12 17.28
CA LEU A 170 13.12 -1.22 17.86
C LEU A 170 13.09 -1.19 19.38
#